data_ed06fbe63015d8ec8faced6dabf8108d
#
_entry.id   ed06fbe63015d8ec8faced6dabf8108d
#
_cell.length_a   1.000
_cell.length_b   1.000
_cell.length_c   1.000
_cell.angle_alpha   90.00
_cell.angle_beta   90.00
_cell.angle_gamma   90.00
#
_symmetry.space_group_name_H-M   'P 1'
#
loop_
_entity.id
_entity.type
_entity.pdbx_description
1 polymer ?
#
loop_
_entity_poly.entity_id
_entity_poly.type
_entity_poly.pdbx_seq_one_letter_code
_entity_poly.pdbx_strand_id
1 'polypeptide(L)'
;MAYDKDEVWKKGTIVDNYDAKRWRKDACGAWMDYNEYGNTDSKYGWQVDHIFPSSVLENNGVSEEDRDNLINLRPMQWKNNDVKDKDYPTYDSAVTSSENKNIDKDDTYTVNEKKQQTLQDFFAKHGNVDITSYHNPHDDK
;
A
#
# COMPACT_ATOMS: atom_id res chain seq x y z
N MET A 1 -1.50 -6.57 16.22
CA MET A 1 -1.84 -5.78 15.03
C MET A 1 -3.29 -5.36 15.10
N ALA A 2 -3.59 -4.14 14.71
CA ALA A 2 -4.93 -3.58 14.82
C ALA A 2 -5.76 -3.76 13.53
N TYR A 3 -5.35 -4.63 12.63
CA TYR A 3 -6.07 -4.84 11.37
C TYR A 3 -6.28 -6.33 11.08
N ASP A 4 -7.30 -6.60 10.26
CA ASP A 4 -7.61 -7.93 9.76
C ASP A 4 -7.03 -8.07 8.35
N LYS A 5 -6.11 -9.01 8.18
CA LYS A 5 -5.44 -9.29 6.90
C LYS A 5 -6.45 -9.55 5.78
N ASP A 6 -7.53 -10.26 6.07
CA ASP A 6 -8.51 -10.60 5.04
C ASP A 6 -9.29 -9.38 4.56
N GLU A 7 -9.57 -8.44 5.46
CA GLU A 7 -10.20 -7.18 5.06
C GLU A 7 -9.26 -6.32 4.20
N VAL A 8 -7.97 -6.36 4.50
CA VAL A 8 -6.97 -5.68 3.66
C VAL A 8 -6.90 -6.33 2.28
N TRP A 9 -6.87 -7.66 2.22
CA TRP A 9 -6.84 -8.41 0.96
C TRP A 9 -7.97 -8.00 0.02
N LYS A 10 -9.16 -7.80 0.55
CA LYS A 10 -10.34 -7.43 -0.22
C LYS A 10 -10.20 -6.09 -0.94
N LYS A 11 -9.23 -5.27 -0.58
CA LYS A 11 -8.97 -3.99 -1.24
C LYS A 11 -8.09 -4.15 -2.50
N GLY A 12 -7.54 -5.34 -2.72
CA GLY A 12 -6.82 -5.63 -3.96
C GLY A 12 -7.77 -5.68 -5.15
N THR A 13 -7.21 -5.45 -6.33
CA THR A 13 -7.99 -5.41 -7.57
C THR A 13 -8.37 -6.80 -8.03
N ILE A 14 -9.68 -7.04 -8.20
CA ILE A 14 -10.19 -8.30 -8.74
C ILE A 14 -9.92 -8.33 -10.24
N VAL A 15 -9.51 -9.49 -10.74
CA VAL A 15 -9.27 -9.72 -12.16
C VAL A 15 -10.25 -10.78 -12.67
N ASP A 16 -10.96 -10.47 -13.76
CA ASP A 16 -11.94 -11.39 -14.34
C ASP A 16 -11.32 -12.74 -14.66
N ASN A 17 -12.07 -13.81 -14.42
CA ASN A 17 -11.68 -15.20 -14.65
C ASN A 17 -10.64 -15.75 -13.67
N TYR A 18 -10.30 -15.01 -12.62
CA TYR A 18 -9.42 -15.47 -11.55
C TYR A 18 -10.18 -15.50 -10.23
N ASP A 19 -9.85 -16.46 -9.38
CA ASP A 19 -10.46 -16.58 -8.05
C ASP A 19 -9.95 -15.45 -7.16
N ALA A 20 -10.82 -14.51 -6.84
CA ALA A 20 -10.46 -13.33 -6.03
C ALA A 20 -10.08 -13.70 -4.58
N LYS A 21 -10.37 -14.91 -4.13
CA LYS A 21 -9.92 -15.39 -2.82
C LYS A 21 -8.43 -15.69 -2.82
N ARG A 22 -7.85 -15.95 -3.97
CA ARG A 22 -6.45 -16.32 -4.10
C ARG A 22 -5.63 -15.31 -4.89
N TRP A 23 -6.20 -14.73 -5.95
CA TRP A 23 -5.46 -13.89 -6.88
C TRP A 23 -6.08 -12.51 -7.01
N ARG A 24 -5.30 -11.49 -6.72
CA ARG A 24 -5.66 -10.09 -6.97
C ARG A 24 -4.43 -9.34 -7.42
N LYS A 25 -4.62 -8.16 -7.99
CA LYS A 25 -3.51 -7.27 -8.33
C LYS A 25 -3.42 -6.12 -7.33
N ASP A 26 -2.19 -5.65 -7.08
CA ASP A 26 -1.98 -4.46 -6.27
C ASP A 26 -2.15 -3.18 -7.09
N ALA A 27 -1.92 -2.03 -6.45
CA ALA A 27 -2.07 -0.73 -7.10
C ALA A 27 -1.05 -0.49 -8.22
N CYS A 28 0.02 -1.27 -8.29
CA CYS A 28 1.04 -1.19 -9.33
C CYS A 28 0.80 -2.19 -10.45
N GLY A 29 -0.31 -2.94 -10.41
CA GLY A 29 -0.65 -3.95 -11.38
C GLY A 29 0.04 -5.29 -11.18
N ALA A 30 0.73 -5.50 -10.06
CA ALA A 30 1.41 -6.75 -9.78
C ALA A 30 0.44 -7.78 -9.20
N TRP A 31 0.56 -9.03 -9.65
CA TRP A 31 -0.20 -10.15 -9.09
C TRP A 31 0.25 -10.43 -7.67
N MET A 32 -0.72 -10.78 -6.83
CA MET A 32 -0.50 -11.26 -5.47
C MET A 32 -1.24 -12.58 -5.29
N ASP A 33 -0.59 -13.55 -4.63
CA ASP A 33 -1.20 -14.81 -4.22
C ASP A 33 -1.52 -14.72 -2.73
N TYR A 34 -2.79 -14.86 -2.36
CA TYR A 34 -3.20 -14.77 -0.96
C TYR A 34 -2.37 -15.69 -0.05
N ASN A 35 -2.03 -16.88 -0.55
CA ASN A 35 -1.28 -17.88 0.22
C ASN A 35 0.18 -17.51 0.45
N GLU A 36 0.68 -16.49 -0.23
CA GLU A 36 2.06 -16.04 -0.12
C GLU A 36 2.21 -14.78 0.74
N TYR A 37 1.30 -14.56 1.68
CA TYR A 37 1.38 -13.43 2.59
C TYR A 37 2.70 -13.46 3.38
N GLY A 38 3.46 -12.36 3.31
CA GLY A 38 4.71 -12.21 4.02
C GLY A 38 5.91 -12.96 3.40
N ASN A 39 5.69 -13.69 2.31
CA ASN A 39 6.77 -14.46 1.68
C ASN A 39 7.55 -13.61 0.68
N THR A 40 8.76 -13.20 1.07
CA THR A 40 9.64 -12.39 0.22
C THR A 40 10.50 -13.23 -0.73
N ASP A 41 10.37 -14.55 -0.68
CA ASP A 41 11.00 -15.45 -1.64
C ASP A 41 10.11 -15.75 -2.84
N SER A 42 8.85 -15.33 -2.78
CA SER A 42 7.89 -15.50 -3.88
C SER A 42 7.69 -14.19 -4.63
N LYS A 43 7.65 -14.28 -5.96
CA LYS A 43 7.28 -13.11 -6.79
C LYS A 43 5.85 -12.64 -6.54
N TYR A 44 5.03 -13.48 -5.93
CA TYR A 44 3.61 -13.22 -5.65
C TYR A 44 3.35 -12.96 -4.17
N GLY A 45 4.40 -12.87 -3.36
CA GLY A 45 4.30 -12.51 -1.95
C GLY A 45 3.77 -11.10 -1.79
N TRP A 46 2.99 -10.87 -0.73
CA TRP A 46 2.38 -9.57 -0.48
C TRP A 46 2.42 -9.21 1.00
N GLN A 47 2.28 -7.94 1.25
CA GLN A 47 2.30 -7.38 2.59
C GLN A 47 1.23 -6.30 2.68
N VAL A 48 0.93 -5.88 3.91
CA VAL A 48 0.05 -4.73 4.13
C VAL A 48 0.87 -3.45 3.98
N ASP A 49 0.45 -2.60 3.06
CA ASP A 49 1.03 -1.27 2.86
C ASP A 49 0.22 -0.23 3.61
N HIS A 50 0.89 0.60 4.40
CA HIS A 50 0.31 1.82 4.94
C HIS A 50 0.42 2.88 3.86
N ILE A 51 -0.71 3.29 3.27
CA ILE A 51 -0.71 4.25 2.16
C ILE A 51 0.03 5.51 2.56
N PHE A 52 -0.35 6.12 3.69
CA PHE A 52 0.47 7.14 4.33
C PHE A 52 1.35 6.47 5.39
N PRO A 53 2.66 6.77 5.44
CA PRO A 53 3.61 6.03 6.27
C PRO A 53 3.26 5.96 7.75
N SER A 54 3.19 4.73 8.27
CA SER A 54 2.87 4.48 9.69
C SER A 54 3.87 5.12 10.63
N SER A 55 5.16 5.06 10.31
CA SER A 55 6.20 5.64 11.18
C SER A 55 6.07 7.16 11.31
N VAL A 56 5.66 7.82 10.24
CA VAL A 56 5.45 9.28 10.28
C VAL A 56 4.25 9.60 11.17
N LEU A 57 3.17 8.84 11.04
CA LEU A 57 1.99 9.00 11.89
C LEU A 57 2.33 8.75 13.36
N GLU A 58 3.09 7.70 13.64
CA GLU A 58 3.53 7.38 15.00
C GLU A 58 4.34 8.52 15.59
N ASN A 59 5.26 9.09 14.83
CA ASN A 59 6.08 10.22 15.28
C ASN A 59 5.25 11.48 15.55
N ASN A 60 4.05 11.57 14.98
CA ASN A 60 3.12 12.67 15.20
C ASN A 60 2.04 12.33 16.25
N GLY A 61 2.22 11.23 16.99
CA GLY A 61 1.34 10.88 18.09
C GLY A 61 0.04 10.17 17.71
N VAL A 62 -0.09 9.71 16.46
CA VAL A 62 -1.28 8.99 16.03
C VAL A 62 -1.24 7.56 16.59
N SER A 63 -2.35 7.12 17.19
CA SER A 63 -2.44 5.78 17.80
C SER A 63 -2.30 4.66 16.77
N GLU A 64 -1.89 3.47 17.22
CA GLU A 64 -1.83 2.28 16.36
C GLU A 64 -3.18 2.00 15.72
N GLU A 65 -4.26 2.10 16.50
CA GLU A 65 -5.61 1.88 15.99
C GLU A 65 -5.92 2.79 14.80
N ASP A 66 -5.56 4.05 14.89
CA ASP A 66 -5.83 5.02 13.82
C ASP A 66 -4.87 4.84 12.65
N ARG A 67 -3.58 4.54 12.91
CA ARG A 67 -2.61 4.25 11.86
C ARG A 67 -3.02 3.03 11.03
N ASP A 68 -3.59 2.02 11.70
CA ASP A 68 -3.98 0.75 11.10
C ASP A 68 -5.46 0.71 10.71
N ASN A 69 -6.12 1.87 10.67
CA ASN A 69 -7.47 1.93 10.13
C ASN A 69 -7.45 1.49 8.66
N LEU A 70 -8.43 0.68 8.27
CA LEU A 70 -8.51 0.14 6.90
C LEU A 70 -8.40 1.20 5.81
N ILE A 71 -8.84 2.43 6.09
CA ILE A 71 -8.76 3.52 5.13
C ILE A 71 -7.32 3.79 4.67
N ASN A 72 -6.33 3.50 5.53
CA ASN A 72 -4.91 3.72 5.26
C ASN A 72 -4.17 2.45 4.86
N LEU A 73 -4.87 1.34 4.67
CA LEU A 73 -4.24 0.05 4.40
C LEU A 73 -4.65 -0.47 3.03
N ARG A 74 -3.74 -1.18 2.39
CA ARG A 74 -4.00 -1.91 1.14
C ARG A 74 -3.00 -3.04 1.00
N PRO A 75 -3.33 -4.09 0.24
CA PRO A 75 -2.34 -5.13 -0.03
C PRO A 75 -1.39 -4.65 -1.13
N MET A 76 -0.13 -5.02 -1.02
CA MET A 76 0.87 -4.67 -2.02
C MET A 76 1.88 -5.80 -2.17
N GLN A 77 2.28 -6.10 -3.41
CA GLN A 77 3.35 -7.05 -3.67
C GLN A 77 4.60 -6.60 -2.88
N TRP A 78 5.31 -7.54 -2.27
CA TRP A 78 6.31 -7.22 -1.25
C TRP A 78 7.43 -6.30 -1.74
N LYS A 79 7.89 -6.49 -2.98
CA LYS A 79 8.99 -5.68 -3.51
C LYS A 79 8.53 -4.26 -3.83
N ASN A 80 7.30 -4.10 -4.31
CA ASN A 80 6.69 -2.79 -4.50
C ASN A 80 6.54 -2.06 -3.16
N ASN A 81 6.12 -2.80 -2.13
CA ASN A 81 6.00 -2.23 -0.79
C ASN A 81 7.36 -1.78 -0.24
N ASP A 82 8.39 -2.60 -0.46
CA ASP A 82 9.76 -2.29 -0.03
C ASP A 82 10.29 -1.03 -0.73
N VAL A 83 10.11 -0.93 -2.04
CA VAL A 83 10.60 0.21 -2.83
C VAL A 83 9.81 1.48 -2.51
N LYS A 84 8.49 1.37 -2.29
CA LYS A 84 7.67 2.52 -1.89
C LYS A 84 8.16 3.12 -0.57
N ASP A 85 8.48 2.27 0.38
CA ASP A 85 8.97 2.66 1.71
C ASP A 85 8.07 3.76 2.32
N LYS A 86 8.59 4.93 2.59
CA LYS A 86 7.88 6.05 3.24
C LYS A 86 7.40 7.12 2.26
N ASP A 87 7.44 6.84 0.97
CA ASP A 87 7.02 7.83 -0.03
C ASP A 87 5.50 7.94 -0.12
N TYR A 88 5.03 9.17 -0.23
CA TYR A 88 3.62 9.52 -0.36
C TYR A 88 3.51 10.98 -0.81
N PRO A 89 2.63 11.36 -1.71
CA PRO A 89 1.67 10.52 -2.45
C PRO A 89 2.27 9.83 -3.68
N THR A 90 3.43 10.24 -4.14
CA THR A 90 4.11 9.66 -5.30
C THR A 90 5.20 8.72 -4.80
N TYR A 91 5.27 7.53 -5.39
CA TYR A 91 6.19 6.48 -4.97
C TYR A 91 6.63 5.64 -6.16
N ASP A 92 7.82 5.05 -6.04
CA ASP A 92 8.35 4.15 -7.06
C ASP A 92 7.86 2.73 -6.85
N SER A 93 7.87 1.95 -7.93
CA SER A 93 7.55 0.53 -7.92
C SER A 93 8.61 -0.25 -8.67
N ALA A 94 8.63 -1.57 -8.48
CA ALA A 94 9.63 -2.46 -9.05
C ALA A 94 9.04 -3.62 -9.83
N VAL A 95 7.76 -3.95 -9.63
CA VAL A 95 7.11 -5.13 -10.21
C VAL A 95 5.73 -4.75 -10.72
N THR A 96 5.43 -5.22 -11.92
CA THR A 96 4.08 -5.18 -12.47
C THR A 96 3.76 -6.55 -13.07
N SER A 97 2.69 -6.66 -13.83
CA SER A 97 2.37 -7.92 -14.49
C SER A 97 2.39 -7.78 -16.01
N SER A 98 2.71 -8.89 -16.66
CA SER A 98 2.50 -9.09 -18.09
C SER A 98 1.66 -10.36 -18.21
N GLU A 99 0.43 -10.22 -18.67
CA GLU A 99 -0.54 -11.33 -18.71
C GLU A 99 -0.73 -11.94 -17.32
N ASN A 100 -0.39 -13.22 -17.14
CA ASN A 100 -0.65 -13.96 -15.90
C ASN A 100 0.58 -14.14 -15.02
N LYS A 101 1.63 -13.33 -15.21
CA LYS A 101 2.83 -13.43 -14.40
C LYS A 101 3.39 -12.04 -14.07
N ASN A 102 4.13 -11.98 -12.96
CA ASN A 102 4.83 -10.77 -12.58
C ASN A 102 6.14 -10.61 -13.32
N ILE A 103 6.45 -9.39 -13.69
CA ILE A 103 7.71 -9.01 -14.33
C ILE A 103 8.35 -7.85 -13.57
N ASP A 104 9.66 -7.77 -13.64
CA ASP A 104 10.38 -6.63 -13.09
C ASP A 104 10.22 -5.45 -14.04
N LYS A 105 9.78 -4.32 -13.49
CA LYS A 105 9.63 -3.09 -14.24
C LYS A 105 9.56 -1.92 -13.28
N ASP A 106 10.52 -1.02 -13.39
CA ASP A 106 10.52 0.21 -12.59
C ASP A 106 9.46 1.16 -13.14
N ASP A 107 8.68 1.75 -12.24
CA ASP A 107 7.67 2.72 -12.62
C ASP A 107 7.41 3.65 -11.43
N THR A 108 6.57 4.66 -11.64
CA THR A 108 6.21 5.64 -10.62
C THR A 108 4.69 5.78 -10.61
N TYR A 109 4.10 5.77 -9.43
CA TYR A 109 2.66 5.89 -9.23
C TYR A 109 2.35 7.00 -8.25
N THR A 110 1.17 7.55 -8.34
CA THR A 110 0.68 8.56 -7.41
C THR A 110 -0.67 8.10 -6.85
N VAL A 111 -0.81 8.15 -5.53
CA VAL A 111 -2.10 7.89 -4.88
C VAL A 111 -3.12 8.87 -5.45
N ASN A 112 -4.32 8.38 -5.87
CA ASN A 112 -5.29 9.26 -6.50
C ASN A 112 -5.78 10.36 -5.55
N GLU A 113 -6.21 11.47 -6.13
CA GLU A 113 -6.58 12.67 -5.37
C GLU A 113 -7.72 12.42 -4.38
N LYS A 114 -8.70 11.62 -4.79
CA LYS A 114 -9.82 11.27 -3.91
C LYS A 114 -9.33 10.54 -2.66
N LYS A 115 -8.41 9.60 -2.83
CA LYS A 115 -7.83 8.87 -1.71
C LYS A 115 -6.98 9.77 -0.84
N GLN A 116 -6.20 10.65 -1.44
CA GLN A 116 -5.42 11.63 -0.70
C GLN A 116 -6.32 12.49 0.19
N GLN A 117 -7.45 12.97 -0.36
CA GLN A 117 -8.38 13.79 0.41
C GLN A 117 -9.02 13.00 1.55
N THR A 118 -9.40 11.74 1.28
CA THR A 118 -9.97 10.87 2.31
C THR A 118 -8.99 10.68 3.47
N LEU A 119 -7.71 10.43 3.16
CA LEU A 119 -6.68 10.26 4.19
C LEU A 119 -6.41 11.55 4.94
N GLN A 120 -6.37 12.69 4.26
CA GLN A 120 -6.19 13.98 4.91
C GLN A 120 -7.31 14.28 5.89
N ASP A 121 -8.56 14.05 5.48
CA ASP A 121 -9.72 14.26 6.34
C ASP A 121 -9.66 13.36 7.57
N PHE A 122 -9.31 12.10 7.39
CA PHE A 122 -9.22 11.15 8.49
C PHE A 122 -8.14 11.54 9.50
N PHE A 123 -6.92 11.82 9.05
CA PHE A 123 -5.81 12.11 9.96
C PHE A 123 -5.84 13.53 10.52
N ALA A 124 -6.52 14.46 9.87
CA ALA A 124 -6.81 15.75 10.48
C ALA A 124 -7.73 15.59 11.69
N LYS A 125 -8.69 14.68 11.60
CA LYS A 125 -9.66 14.40 12.66
C LYS A 125 -9.10 13.48 13.74
N HIS A 126 -8.33 12.46 13.34
CA HIS A 126 -7.79 11.42 14.22
C HIS A 126 -6.28 11.57 14.37
N GLY A 127 -5.83 12.55 15.12
CA GLY A 127 -4.42 12.79 15.36
C GLY A 127 -3.97 14.20 15.06
N ASN A 128 -4.83 15.00 14.42
CA ASN A 128 -4.55 16.39 14.09
C ASN A 128 -3.27 16.55 13.27
N VAL A 129 -3.11 15.69 12.25
CA VAL A 129 -1.94 15.68 11.37
C VAL A 129 -2.32 16.24 10.00
N ASP A 130 -1.52 17.17 9.50
CA ASP A 130 -1.65 17.66 8.12
C ASP A 130 -0.71 16.86 7.23
N ILE A 131 -1.26 15.86 6.54
CA ILE A 131 -0.46 15.00 5.64
C ILE A 131 -0.14 15.66 4.31
N THR A 132 -0.79 16.79 3.98
CA THR A 132 -0.52 17.51 2.74
C THR A 132 0.84 18.20 2.76
N SER A 133 1.40 18.42 3.93
CA SER A 133 2.72 19.04 4.11
C SER A 133 3.86 18.02 4.08
N TYR A 134 3.54 16.73 3.96
CA TYR A 134 4.54 15.69 3.98
C TYR A 134 5.44 15.75 2.73
N HIS A 135 6.72 15.61 2.94
CA HIS A 135 7.73 15.64 1.91
C HIS A 135 8.41 14.27 1.80
N ASN A 136 8.48 13.71 0.59
CA ASN A 136 9.09 12.40 0.38
C ASN A 136 10.57 12.43 0.75
N PRO A 137 11.04 11.48 1.59
CA PRO A 137 12.44 11.46 2.01
C PRO A 137 13.43 11.38 0.85
N HIS A 138 13.06 10.70 -0.24
CA HIS A 138 13.92 10.54 -1.40
C HIS A 138 14.13 11.85 -2.17
N ASP A 139 13.21 12.80 -2.07
CA ASP A 139 13.29 14.09 -2.77
C ASP A 139 14.32 15.04 -2.15
N ASP A 140 14.81 14.70 -0.96
CA ASP A 140 15.81 15.49 -0.24
C ASP A 140 17.26 15.15 -0.62
N LYS A 141 17.45 14.24 -1.55
CA LYS A 141 18.76 13.74 -1.93
C LYS A 141 19.29 14.37 -3.20
#